data_e11d14974e5e10849216c4e6c884b762
#
_entry.id   e11d14974e5e10849216c4e6c884b762
#
_cell.length_a   1.000
_cell.length_b   1.000
_cell.length_c   1.000
_cell.angle_alpha   90.00
_cell.angle_beta   90.00
_cell.angle_gamma   90.00
#
_symmetry.space_group_name_H-M   'P 1'
#
loop_
_entity.id
_entity.type
_entity.pdbx_description
1 polymer ?
#
loop_
_entity_poly.entity_id
_entity_poly.type
_entity_poly.pdbx_seq_one_letter_code
_entity_poly.pdbx_strand_id
1 'polypeptide(L)'
;MPRSALYGRRFHITGSIVEDANIATVAEVTRAREFVKALVLDLLAKGATFVIPVDAEKNRADGQPICFDWLVWDTIHGNLARRPADAPGPLVIAVKHHKNEGQIPTEYRSVWDAMRVSPLVQIESAAHWNMASKRMEVQAQHGDVLIAVGGGEGVLFLANLYHDAGKPVIPLNFGLGPATTGASRLFDFGMSGSNAQR
;
A
#
# COMPACT_ATOMS: atom_id res chain seq x y z
N MET A 1 9.25 -12.61 -25.28
CA MET A 1 8.94 -13.39 -24.06
C MET A 1 7.47 -13.21 -23.74
N PRO A 2 6.75 -14.23 -23.23
CA PRO A 2 5.37 -14.01 -22.79
C PRO A 2 5.33 -12.96 -21.69
N ARG A 3 4.33 -12.06 -21.73
CA ARG A 3 4.14 -11.03 -20.70
C ARG A 3 3.81 -11.69 -19.37
N SER A 4 4.28 -11.11 -18.27
CA SER A 4 3.93 -11.55 -16.92
C SER A 4 2.42 -11.49 -16.70
N ALA A 5 1.83 -12.43 -15.95
CA ALA A 5 0.43 -12.38 -15.50
C ALA A 5 0.13 -11.15 -14.64
N LEU A 6 1.16 -10.48 -14.11
CA LEU A 6 1.04 -9.27 -13.29
C LEU A 6 1.09 -7.98 -14.12
N TYR A 7 1.30 -8.10 -15.45
CA TYR A 7 1.44 -6.98 -16.35
C TYR A 7 0.15 -6.14 -16.41
N GLY A 8 0.24 -4.88 -16.00
CA GLY A 8 -0.90 -3.96 -15.89
C GLY A 8 -1.85 -4.23 -14.72
N ARG A 9 -1.59 -5.25 -13.87
CA ARG A 9 -2.37 -5.46 -12.64
C ARG A 9 -2.10 -4.35 -11.64
N ARG A 10 -3.16 -3.92 -10.96
CA ARG A 10 -3.15 -2.78 -10.04
C ARG A 10 -3.06 -3.28 -8.60
N PHE A 11 -1.89 -3.10 -8.00
CA PHE A 11 -1.61 -3.51 -6.63
C PHE A 11 -1.78 -2.36 -5.67
N HIS A 12 -2.47 -2.61 -4.57
CA HIS A 12 -2.54 -1.72 -3.44
C HIS A 12 -1.80 -2.38 -2.26
N ILE A 13 -0.64 -1.85 -1.90
CA ILE A 13 0.12 -2.27 -0.74
C ILE A 13 -0.21 -1.30 0.38
N THR A 14 -0.81 -1.79 1.46
CA THR A 14 -1.25 -0.95 2.58
C THR A 14 -0.89 -1.56 3.92
N GLY A 15 -0.79 -0.73 4.92
CA GLY A 15 -0.59 -1.18 6.29
C GLY A 15 0.09 -0.14 7.16
N SER A 16 0.18 -0.47 8.42
CA SER A 16 0.87 0.35 9.40
C SER A 16 1.50 -0.49 10.50
N ILE A 17 2.46 0.11 11.18
CA ILE A 17 3.21 -0.47 12.28
C ILE A 17 2.65 0.11 13.56
N VAL A 18 2.40 -0.72 14.56
CA VAL A 18 1.97 -0.24 15.88
C VAL A 18 3.08 0.62 16.53
N GLU A 19 2.68 1.63 17.29
CA GLU A 19 3.63 2.53 17.95
C GLU A 19 4.42 1.83 19.07
N ASP A 20 3.82 0.80 19.71
CA ASP A 20 4.46 0.05 20.80
C ASP A 20 5.58 -0.86 20.27
N ALA A 21 6.83 -0.52 20.64
CA ALA A 21 8.02 -1.27 20.25
C ALA A 21 8.12 -2.66 20.91
N ASN A 22 7.34 -2.94 21.97
CA ASN A 22 7.27 -4.28 22.56
C ASN A 22 6.42 -5.24 21.70
N ILE A 23 5.51 -4.70 20.88
CA ILE A 23 4.68 -5.48 19.96
C ILE A 23 5.38 -5.60 18.60
N ALA A 24 5.90 -4.50 18.06
CA ALA A 24 6.62 -4.48 16.79
C ALA A 24 8.08 -4.06 17.03
N THR A 25 8.96 -5.05 17.14
CA THR A 25 10.39 -4.82 17.38
C THR A 25 11.06 -4.16 16.15
N VAL A 26 12.19 -3.50 16.38
CA VAL A 26 12.98 -2.88 15.30
C VAL A 26 13.35 -3.90 14.22
N ALA A 27 13.65 -5.14 14.59
CA ALA A 27 14.01 -6.20 13.66
C ALA A 27 12.83 -6.62 12.76
N GLU A 28 11.61 -6.72 13.31
CA GLU A 28 10.40 -7.03 12.56
C GLU A 28 10.03 -5.88 11.60
N VAL A 29 10.12 -4.65 12.09
CA VAL A 29 9.89 -3.45 11.29
C VAL A 29 10.87 -3.38 10.11
N THR A 30 12.16 -3.55 10.37
CA THR A 30 13.19 -3.55 9.32
C THR A 30 12.93 -4.61 8.27
N ARG A 31 12.67 -5.85 8.70
CA ARG A 31 12.36 -6.98 7.80
C ARG A 31 11.13 -6.70 6.93
N ALA A 32 10.06 -6.16 7.52
CA ALA A 32 8.85 -5.82 6.78
C ALA A 32 9.11 -4.73 5.75
N ARG A 33 9.87 -3.69 6.10
CA ARG A 33 10.22 -2.59 5.16
C ARG A 33 11.12 -3.08 4.02
N GLU A 34 12.11 -3.91 4.30
CA GLU A 34 12.96 -4.53 3.27
C GLU A 34 12.14 -5.43 2.34
N PHE A 35 11.23 -6.23 2.89
CA PHE A 35 10.32 -7.05 2.09
C PHE A 35 9.43 -6.20 1.18
N VAL A 36 8.79 -5.14 1.71
CA VAL A 36 7.94 -4.24 0.91
C VAL A 36 8.75 -3.61 -0.21
N LYS A 37 9.97 -3.13 0.04
CA LYS A 37 10.86 -2.62 -1.01
C LYS A 37 11.13 -3.66 -2.09
N ALA A 38 11.51 -4.87 -1.71
CA ALA A 38 11.80 -5.95 -2.66
C ALA A 38 10.56 -6.32 -3.49
N LEU A 39 9.39 -6.40 -2.85
CA LEU A 39 8.11 -6.66 -3.50
C LEU A 39 7.76 -5.58 -4.52
N VAL A 40 7.89 -4.30 -4.15
CA VAL A 40 7.64 -3.18 -5.07
C VAL A 40 8.57 -3.24 -6.28
N LEU A 41 9.85 -3.52 -6.08
CA LEU A 41 10.82 -3.64 -7.18
C LEU A 41 10.51 -4.80 -8.12
N ASP A 42 10.06 -5.94 -7.58
CA ASP A 42 9.67 -7.10 -8.40
C ASP A 42 8.40 -6.83 -9.19
N LEU A 43 7.36 -6.26 -8.55
CA LEU A 43 6.12 -5.87 -9.21
C LEU A 43 6.36 -4.81 -10.30
N LEU A 44 7.22 -3.82 -10.02
CA LEU A 44 7.60 -2.78 -10.98
C LEU A 44 8.26 -3.38 -12.22
N ALA A 45 9.21 -4.29 -12.04
CA ALA A 45 9.88 -4.99 -13.13
C ALA A 45 8.94 -5.89 -13.96
N LYS A 46 7.84 -6.33 -13.36
CA LYS A 46 6.77 -7.11 -14.02
C LYS A 46 5.70 -6.25 -14.70
N GLY A 47 5.84 -4.92 -14.66
CA GLY A 47 4.92 -3.99 -15.32
C GLY A 47 3.59 -3.79 -14.58
N ALA A 48 3.56 -3.99 -13.28
CA ALA A 48 2.40 -3.69 -12.45
C ALA A 48 2.13 -2.18 -12.35
N THR A 49 0.91 -1.85 -12.00
CA THR A 49 0.46 -0.50 -11.58
C THR A 49 0.27 -0.49 -10.07
N PHE A 50 0.51 0.63 -9.42
CA PHE A 50 0.34 0.77 -7.97
C PHE A 50 -0.80 1.74 -7.65
N VAL A 51 -1.66 1.38 -6.72
CA VAL A 51 -2.66 2.30 -6.13
C VAL A 51 -2.11 2.75 -4.79
N ILE A 52 -1.83 4.05 -4.65
CA ILE A 52 -1.16 4.57 -3.46
C ILE A 52 -1.90 5.81 -2.95
N PRO A 53 -2.24 5.89 -1.66
CA PRO A 53 -2.75 7.11 -1.08
C PRO A 53 -1.67 8.20 -1.01
N VAL A 54 -2.13 9.44 -1.03
CA VAL A 54 -1.32 10.62 -0.71
C VAL A 54 -1.84 11.16 0.60
N ASP A 55 -1.08 11.03 1.67
CA ASP A 55 -1.51 11.37 3.02
C ASP A 55 -0.37 11.91 3.89
N ALA A 56 -0.76 12.41 5.07
CA ALA A 56 0.17 12.67 6.14
C ALA A 56 0.85 11.36 6.58
N GLU A 57 2.04 11.48 7.11
CA GLU A 57 2.75 10.37 7.76
C GLU A 57 3.00 10.72 9.22
N LYS A 58 2.88 9.73 10.08
CA LYS A 58 3.29 9.82 11.48
C LYS A 58 4.55 8.98 11.69
N ASN A 59 5.40 9.44 12.58
CA ASN A 59 6.56 8.66 12.99
C ASN A 59 6.30 8.02 14.35
N ARG A 60 6.85 6.82 14.53
CA ARG A 60 6.97 6.14 15.82
C ARG A 60 7.93 6.89 16.73
N ALA A 61 7.99 6.51 18.01
CA ALA A 61 8.93 7.06 18.97
C ALA A 61 10.41 6.84 18.57
N ASP A 62 10.69 5.81 17.77
CA ASP A 62 12.02 5.51 17.21
C ASP A 62 12.34 6.31 15.93
N GLY A 63 11.47 7.25 15.53
CA GLY A 63 11.64 8.08 14.37
C GLY A 63 11.26 7.41 13.03
N GLN A 64 10.87 6.13 13.03
CA GLN A 64 10.47 5.43 11.81
C GLN A 64 9.04 5.76 11.42
N PRO A 65 8.73 5.93 10.12
CA PRO A 65 7.37 6.12 9.64
C PRO A 65 6.45 4.96 10.04
N ILE A 66 5.19 5.27 10.37
CA ILE A 66 4.20 4.27 10.76
C ILE A 66 3.66 3.51 9.55
N CYS A 67 3.40 4.21 8.43
CA CYS A 67 2.81 3.59 7.24
C CYS A 67 3.87 3.15 6.22
N PHE A 68 3.41 2.41 5.21
CA PHE A 68 4.26 1.95 4.11
C PHE A 68 4.10 2.80 2.84
N ASP A 69 3.13 3.71 2.80
CA ASP A 69 2.75 4.43 1.59
C ASP A 69 3.93 5.22 0.99
N TRP A 70 4.62 6.02 1.79
CA TRP A 70 5.77 6.80 1.32
C TRP A 70 6.99 5.93 1.03
N LEU A 71 7.13 4.79 1.67
CA LEU A 71 8.14 3.79 1.29
C LEU A 71 7.90 3.26 -0.13
N VAL A 72 6.63 3.00 -0.48
CA VAL A 72 6.25 2.56 -1.83
C VAL A 72 6.52 3.67 -2.84
N TRP A 73 6.10 4.93 -2.55
CA TRP A 73 6.37 6.09 -3.39
C TRP A 73 7.85 6.29 -3.67
N ASP A 74 8.68 6.31 -2.63
CA ASP A 74 10.12 6.52 -2.72
C ASP A 74 10.81 5.39 -3.50
N THR A 75 10.42 4.14 -3.23
CA THR A 75 10.96 2.97 -3.94
C THR A 75 10.64 3.02 -5.43
N ILE A 76 9.42 3.40 -5.81
CA ILE A 76 9.03 3.55 -7.23
C ILE A 76 9.82 4.69 -7.86
N HIS A 77 9.85 5.88 -7.22
CA HIS A 77 10.52 7.06 -7.75
C HIS A 77 12.01 6.81 -8.02
N GLY A 78 12.71 6.16 -7.09
CA GLY A 78 14.12 5.82 -7.25
C GLY A 78 14.41 4.72 -8.28
N ASN A 79 13.39 4.03 -8.84
CA ASN A 79 13.58 2.86 -9.68
C ASN A 79 12.71 2.84 -10.94
N LEU A 80 12.27 3.99 -11.45
CA LEU A 80 11.39 4.12 -12.62
C LEU A 80 11.89 3.33 -13.84
N ALA A 81 13.19 3.27 -14.05
CA ALA A 81 13.82 2.56 -15.18
C ALA A 81 13.60 1.03 -15.17
N ARG A 82 13.14 0.46 -14.05
CA ARG A 82 12.81 -0.97 -13.97
C ARG A 82 11.48 -1.32 -14.63
N ARG A 83 10.57 -0.33 -14.79
CA ARG A 83 9.29 -0.58 -15.45
C ARG A 83 9.50 -0.85 -16.93
N PRO A 84 8.91 -1.93 -17.50
CA PRO A 84 8.91 -2.14 -18.94
C PRO A 84 8.31 -0.94 -19.68
N ALA A 85 8.97 -0.50 -20.76
CA ALA A 85 8.55 0.67 -21.52
C ALA A 85 7.15 0.50 -22.18
N ASP A 86 6.78 -0.74 -22.46
CA ASP A 86 5.49 -1.12 -23.05
C ASP A 86 4.41 -1.46 -22.00
N ALA A 87 4.69 -1.28 -20.72
CA ALA A 87 3.72 -1.53 -19.66
C ALA A 87 2.48 -0.63 -19.80
N PRO A 88 1.25 -1.20 -19.78
CA PRO A 88 0.03 -0.45 -20.04
C PRO A 88 -0.36 0.44 -18.87
N GLY A 89 -1.09 1.51 -19.19
CA GLY A 89 -1.70 2.41 -18.21
C GLY A 89 -0.70 3.21 -17.37
N PRO A 90 -1.18 3.90 -16.34
CA PRO A 90 -0.32 4.63 -15.44
C PRO A 90 0.53 3.66 -14.60
N LEU A 91 1.70 4.12 -14.17
CA LEU A 91 2.51 3.43 -13.18
C LEU A 91 1.88 3.52 -11.79
N VAL A 92 1.37 4.70 -11.45
CA VAL A 92 0.72 4.95 -10.16
C VAL A 92 -0.65 5.59 -10.36
N ILE A 93 -1.64 5.08 -9.63
CA ILE A 93 -2.91 5.74 -9.38
C ILE A 93 -2.84 6.34 -7.97
N ALA A 94 -2.63 7.64 -7.92
CA ALA A 94 -2.49 8.41 -6.67
C ALA A 94 -3.87 8.81 -6.15
N VAL A 95 -4.30 8.28 -5.02
CA VAL A 95 -5.59 8.64 -4.42
C VAL A 95 -5.38 9.70 -3.35
N LYS A 96 -5.87 10.91 -3.59
CA LYS A 96 -5.69 12.04 -2.67
C LYS A 96 -7.00 12.72 -2.28
N HIS A 97 -6.99 13.35 -1.12
CA HIS A 97 -7.94 14.38 -0.76
C HIS A 97 -7.23 15.74 -0.78
N HIS A 98 -7.93 16.80 -1.20
CA HIS A 98 -7.32 18.14 -1.36
C HIS A 98 -6.65 18.69 -0.10
N LYS A 99 -7.13 18.29 1.10
CA LYS A 99 -6.53 18.70 2.38
C LYS A 99 -5.25 17.95 2.72
N ASN A 100 -5.05 16.75 2.18
CA ASN A 100 -3.93 15.90 2.54
C ASN A 100 -2.64 16.30 1.85
N GLU A 101 -2.72 16.90 0.67
CA GLU A 101 -1.54 17.36 -0.06
C GLU A 101 -0.72 18.39 0.73
N GLY A 102 -1.40 19.23 1.54
CA GLY A 102 -0.73 20.17 2.46
C GLY A 102 -0.07 19.51 3.68
N GLN A 103 -0.40 18.23 3.95
CA GLN A 103 0.08 17.47 5.10
C GLN A 103 1.20 16.48 4.74
N ILE A 104 1.64 16.46 3.48
CA ILE A 104 2.75 15.61 3.04
C ILE A 104 4.01 15.99 3.83
N PRO A 105 4.70 15.03 4.46
CA PRO A 105 5.93 15.30 5.17
C PRO A 105 6.99 15.94 4.29
N THR A 106 7.78 16.84 4.87
CA THR A 106 8.76 17.64 4.13
C THR A 106 9.76 16.76 3.38
N GLU A 107 10.18 15.64 3.96
CA GLU A 107 11.12 14.68 3.39
C GLU A 107 10.60 14.00 2.11
N TYR A 108 9.28 13.88 1.95
CA TYR A 108 8.65 13.24 0.77
C TYR A 108 8.10 14.25 -0.24
N ARG A 109 8.18 15.54 0.06
CA ARG A 109 7.62 16.57 -0.82
C ARG A 109 8.27 16.58 -2.20
N SER A 110 9.59 16.39 -2.27
CA SER A 110 10.32 16.31 -3.55
C SER A 110 9.88 15.11 -4.40
N VAL A 111 9.63 13.98 -3.78
CA VAL A 111 9.10 12.76 -4.45
C VAL A 111 7.72 13.06 -5.02
N TRP A 112 6.83 13.64 -4.21
CA TRP A 112 5.48 13.99 -4.66
C TRP A 112 5.51 15.02 -5.80
N ASP A 113 6.29 16.08 -5.67
CA ASP A 113 6.37 17.16 -6.68
C ASP A 113 6.91 16.65 -8.02
N ALA A 114 7.85 15.71 -8.01
CA ALA A 114 8.34 15.07 -9.22
C ALA A 114 7.30 14.12 -9.84
N MET A 115 6.64 13.32 -9.00
CA MET A 115 5.73 12.26 -9.46
C MET A 115 4.38 12.83 -9.92
N ARG A 116 3.81 13.82 -9.25
CA ARG A 116 2.49 14.40 -9.60
C ARG A 116 2.42 15.06 -10.98
N VAL A 117 3.54 15.45 -11.53
CA VAL A 117 3.62 16.04 -12.89
C VAL A 117 4.02 15.01 -13.96
N SER A 118 4.33 13.79 -13.55
CA SER A 118 4.72 12.71 -14.45
C SER A 118 3.51 12.18 -15.23
N PRO A 119 3.62 11.92 -16.54
CA PRO A 119 2.58 11.25 -17.31
C PRO A 119 2.32 9.81 -16.86
N LEU A 120 3.18 9.25 -16.01
CA LEU A 120 3.03 7.92 -15.43
C LEU A 120 2.13 7.92 -14.19
N VAL A 121 1.67 9.07 -13.71
CA VAL A 121 0.82 9.18 -12.51
C VAL A 121 -0.56 9.70 -12.88
N GLN A 122 -1.57 8.91 -12.57
CA GLN A 122 -2.97 9.31 -12.61
C GLN A 122 -3.40 9.75 -11.21
N ILE A 123 -4.00 10.91 -11.09
CA ILE A 123 -4.45 11.46 -9.81
C ILE A 123 -5.97 11.29 -9.69
N GLU A 124 -6.41 10.59 -8.64
CA GLU A 124 -7.80 10.40 -8.29
C GLU A 124 -8.17 11.20 -7.05
N SER A 125 -9.28 11.93 -7.12
CA SER A 125 -9.76 12.76 -6.02
C SER A 125 -10.79 12.01 -5.18
N ALA A 126 -10.59 12.00 -3.86
CA ALA A 126 -11.51 11.43 -2.87
C ALA A 126 -12.19 12.54 -2.05
N ALA A 127 -12.81 13.50 -2.72
CA ALA A 127 -13.47 14.63 -2.06
C ALA A 127 -14.78 14.19 -1.39
N HIS A 128 -14.81 14.20 -0.04
CA HIS A 128 -15.98 13.89 0.78
C HIS A 128 -15.79 14.41 2.20
N TRP A 129 -16.89 14.60 2.96
CA TRP A 129 -16.80 14.98 4.37
C TRP A 129 -16.13 13.91 5.24
N ASN A 130 -16.38 12.61 4.96
CA ASN A 130 -15.63 11.49 5.55
C ASN A 130 -14.45 11.11 4.62
N MET A 131 -13.34 11.82 4.78
CA MET A 131 -12.18 11.71 3.92
C MET A 131 -11.53 10.31 3.93
N ALA A 132 -11.43 9.69 5.10
CA ALA A 132 -10.74 8.41 5.26
C ALA A 132 -11.50 7.29 4.55
N SER A 133 -12.79 7.09 4.84
CA SER A 133 -13.60 6.05 4.20
C SER A 133 -13.72 6.25 2.70
N LYS A 134 -13.95 7.49 2.25
CA LYS A 134 -14.07 7.78 0.82
C LYS A 134 -12.79 7.51 0.05
N ARG A 135 -11.64 7.83 0.64
CA ARG A 135 -10.35 7.52 0.04
C ARG A 135 -10.15 6.01 -0.09
N MET A 136 -10.50 5.22 0.94
CA MET A 136 -10.42 3.76 0.90
C MET A 136 -11.35 3.16 -0.15
N GLU A 137 -12.56 3.69 -0.32
CA GLU A 137 -13.48 3.28 -1.40
C GLU A 137 -12.85 3.51 -2.78
N VAL A 138 -12.29 4.69 -3.03
CA VAL A 138 -11.62 5.02 -4.31
C VAL A 138 -10.41 4.11 -4.53
N GLN A 139 -9.62 3.84 -3.49
CA GLN A 139 -8.50 2.88 -3.57
C GLN A 139 -8.99 1.49 -3.97
N ALA A 140 -10.06 0.99 -3.32
CA ALA A 140 -10.63 -0.32 -3.61
C ALA A 140 -11.26 -0.39 -5.03
N GLN A 141 -11.82 0.71 -5.52
CA GLN A 141 -12.33 0.77 -6.90
C GLN A 141 -11.21 0.58 -7.93
N HIS A 142 -10.07 1.23 -7.71
CA HIS A 142 -8.94 1.21 -8.64
C HIS A 142 -8.03 0.00 -8.50
N GLY A 143 -7.85 -0.57 -7.31
CA GLY A 143 -6.99 -1.73 -7.09
C GLY A 143 -7.61 -3.04 -7.56
N ASP A 144 -6.79 -3.97 -8.05
CA ASP A 144 -7.18 -5.33 -8.39
C ASP A 144 -6.80 -6.32 -7.29
N VAL A 145 -5.72 -6.05 -6.56
CA VAL A 145 -5.18 -6.90 -5.49
C VAL A 145 -4.79 -6.02 -4.31
N LEU A 146 -5.22 -6.39 -3.12
CA LEU A 146 -4.78 -5.78 -1.87
C LEU A 146 -3.69 -6.64 -1.23
N ILE A 147 -2.57 -6.02 -0.86
CA ILE A 147 -1.53 -6.62 -0.03
C ILE A 147 -1.51 -5.86 1.29
N ALA A 148 -1.89 -6.54 2.37
CA ALA A 148 -2.00 -5.96 3.71
C ALA A 148 -0.77 -6.31 4.55
N VAL A 149 -0.09 -5.29 5.11
CA VAL A 149 1.15 -5.44 5.89
C VAL A 149 0.98 -4.76 7.25
N GLY A 150 0.66 -5.53 8.29
CA GLY A 150 0.32 -4.95 9.60
C GLY A 150 -1.03 -4.21 9.56
N GLY A 151 -1.09 -3.06 10.23
CA GLY A 151 -2.28 -2.20 10.26
C GLY A 151 -3.30 -2.56 11.32
N GLY A 152 -4.35 -1.76 11.40
CA GLY A 152 -5.47 -1.88 12.35
C GLY A 152 -6.82 -2.00 11.64
N GLU A 153 -7.85 -1.39 12.23
CA GLU A 153 -9.23 -1.44 11.73
C GLU A 153 -9.38 -0.85 10.31
N GLY A 154 -8.56 0.15 9.95
CA GLY A 154 -8.57 0.71 8.59
C GLY A 154 -8.18 -0.32 7.53
N VAL A 155 -7.23 -1.20 7.83
CA VAL A 155 -6.82 -2.30 6.94
C VAL A 155 -7.93 -3.34 6.84
N LEU A 156 -8.61 -3.66 7.94
CA LEU A 156 -9.76 -4.57 7.93
C LEU A 156 -10.93 -4.02 7.09
N PHE A 157 -11.22 -2.73 7.24
CA PHE A 157 -12.26 -2.07 6.44
C PHE A 157 -11.92 -2.13 4.94
N LEU A 158 -10.68 -1.81 4.60
CA LEU A 158 -10.21 -1.86 3.21
C LEU A 158 -10.25 -3.30 2.65
N ALA A 159 -9.85 -4.29 3.45
CA ALA A 159 -9.93 -5.70 3.07
C ALA A 159 -11.37 -6.14 2.78
N ASN A 160 -12.35 -5.68 3.58
CA ASN A 160 -13.76 -5.94 3.32
C ASN A 160 -14.21 -5.34 1.97
N LEU A 161 -13.81 -4.09 1.66
CA LEU A 161 -14.14 -3.48 0.36
C LEU A 161 -13.59 -4.28 -0.83
N TYR A 162 -12.37 -4.81 -0.72
CA TYR A 162 -11.81 -5.68 -1.76
C TYR A 162 -12.54 -7.02 -1.83
N HIS A 163 -12.82 -7.64 -0.69
CA HIS A 163 -13.54 -8.91 -0.61
C HIS A 163 -14.95 -8.81 -1.23
N ASP A 164 -15.71 -7.78 -0.85
CA ASP A 164 -17.07 -7.53 -1.37
C ASP A 164 -17.08 -7.29 -2.89
N ALA A 165 -15.98 -6.76 -3.41
CA ALA A 165 -15.77 -6.60 -4.86
C ALA A 165 -15.21 -7.87 -5.55
N GLY A 166 -15.07 -8.99 -4.85
CA GLY A 166 -14.50 -10.24 -5.38
C GLY A 166 -13.02 -10.14 -5.72
N LYS A 167 -12.28 -9.22 -5.09
CA LYS A 167 -10.86 -8.98 -5.35
C LYS A 167 -10.00 -9.67 -4.29
N PRO A 168 -8.84 -10.26 -4.67
CA PRO A 168 -7.98 -10.95 -3.73
C PRO A 168 -7.37 -9.99 -2.69
N VAL A 169 -7.30 -10.48 -1.45
CA VAL A 169 -6.61 -9.86 -0.32
C VAL A 169 -5.50 -10.81 0.14
N ILE A 170 -4.27 -10.31 0.17
CA ILE A 170 -3.09 -11.07 0.56
C ILE A 170 -2.54 -10.48 1.87
N PRO A 171 -2.86 -11.07 3.04
CA PRO A 171 -2.32 -10.61 4.30
C PRO A 171 -0.91 -11.16 4.53
N LEU A 172 0.00 -10.29 4.99
CA LEU A 172 1.36 -10.64 5.35
C LEU A 172 1.58 -10.41 6.85
N ASN A 173 1.82 -11.48 7.59
CA ASN A 173 2.02 -11.42 9.03
C ASN A 173 3.52 -11.26 9.39
N PHE A 174 3.92 -10.03 9.66
CA PHE A 174 5.28 -9.67 10.12
C PHE A 174 5.36 -9.37 11.62
N GLY A 175 4.26 -9.57 12.37
CA GLY A 175 4.24 -9.20 13.79
C GLY A 175 4.22 -7.68 14.04
N LEU A 176 3.66 -6.88 13.12
CA LEU A 176 3.68 -5.42 13.19
C LEU A 176 2.54 -4.79 14.00
N GLY A 177 1.70 -5.61 14.60
CA GLY A 177 0.56 -5.20 15.40
C GLY A 177 -0.02 -6.34 16.21
N PRO A 178 -1.05 -6.07 17.04
CA PRO A 178 -1.74 -7.10 17.79
C PRO A 178 -2.31 -8.18 16.87
N ALA A 179 -2.30 -9.45 17.32
CA ALA A 179 -2.82 -10.58 16.56
C ALA A 179 -4.31 -10.46 16.18
N THR A 180 -5.05 -9.63 16.90
CA THR A 180 -6.49 -9.44 16.73
C THR A 180 -6.86 -8.37 15.70
N THR A 181 -5.88 -7.70 15.07
CA THR A 181 -6.12 -6.58 14.15
C THR A 181 -5.35 -6.71 12.84
N GLY A 182 -5.76 -5.94 11.84
CA GLY A 182 -5.04 -5.75 10.59
C GLY A 182 -4.70 -7.03 9.86
N ALA A 183 -3.51 -7.06 9.26
CA ALA A 183 -3.03 -8.19 8.47
C ALA A 183 -2.85 -9.48 9.29
N SER A 184 -2.51 -9.40 10.59
CA SER A 184 -2.41 -10.57 11.46
C SER A 184 -3.75 -11.30 11.58
N ARG A 185 -4.83 -10.55 11.85
CA ARG A 185 -6.19 -11.12 11.93
C ARG A 185 -6.64 -11.70 10.59
N LEU A 186 -6.37 -11.01 9.49
CA LEU A 186 -6.71 -11.49 8.14
C LEU A 186 -5.93 -12.77 7.80
N PHE A 187 -4.67 -12.85 8.18
CA PHE A 187 -3.82 -14.02 7.98
C PHE A 187 -4.37 -15.24 8.74
N ASP A 188 -4.66 -15.08 10.04
CA ASP A 188 -5.22 -16.15 10.86
C ASP A 188 -6.59 -16.62 10.35
N PHE A 189 -7.44 -15.68 9.89
CA PHE A 189 -8.70 -16.01 9.25
C PHE A 189 -8.50 -16.83 7.97
N GLY A 190 -7.58 -16.44 7.09
CA GLY A 190 -7.27 -17.15 5.85
C GLY A 190 -6.67 -18.54 6.09
N MET A 191 -5.89 -18.71 7.17
CA MET A 191 -5.26 -19.98 7.53
C MET A 191 -6.19 -20.90 8.33
N SER A 192 -7.39 -20.46 8.72
CA SER A 192 -8.36 -21.32 9.40
C SER A 192 -8.79 -22.46 8.49
N GLY A 193 -8.93 -23.68 9.05
CA GLY A 193 -9.22 -24.88 8.28
C GLY A 193 -10.51 -24.82 7.43
N SER A 194 -11.48 -23.98 7.81
CA SER A 194 -12.70 -23.73 7.03
C SER A 194 -12.49 -22.86 5.79
N ASN A 195 -11.44 -22.04 5.77
CA ASN A 195 -11.17 -21.08 4.69
C ASN A 195 -10.01 -21.53 3.80
N ALA A 196 -9.07 -22.34 4.31
CA ALA A 196 -7.94 -22.87 3.55
C ALA A 196 -8.34 -23.89 2.45
N GLN A 197 -9.59 -24.34 2.44
CA GLN A 197 -10.13 -25.31 1.47
C GLN A 197 -10.97 -24.66 0.35
N ARG A 198 -11.07 -23.34 0.31
CA ARG A 198 -11.78 -22.58 -0.72
C ARG A 198 -10.80 -21.86 -1.63
#